data_3c6ee23dc9b27345aa4ea5814c5f07af
#
_entry.id   3c6ee23dc9b27345aa4ea5814c5f07af
#
_cell.length_a   1.000
_cell.length_b   1.000
_cell.length_c   1.000
_cell.angle_alpha   90.00
_cell.angle_beta   90.00
_cell.angle_gamma   90.00
#
_symmetry.space_group_name_H-M   'P 1'
#
loop_
_entity.id
_entity.type
_entity.pdbx_description
1 polymer ?
#
loop_
_entity_poly.entity_id
_entity_poly.type
_entity_poly.pdbx_seq_one_letter_code
_entity_poly.pdbx_strand_id
1 'polypeptide(L)'
;MGIFAGRSLAADKARQKAFRTAFPSYGPQRSWGGRLLRLCGWGLLLLGAFALVVVIDGWRAFGQGAEGARLERMARSPQWHDGGFENPQPILNNWERTLTDLFHSSPESSPRMPVVVDRIDPKRFATPPEDGLRVTWMGHSSTLVEVDGHRVLTDPVWGERTSPLEWIGPKRWFPAPIALDALPPIDAVVISHDHYDHLDFATIEAMKDWNTTFVVPLGVGAHLEYWGVPADHIVELDWWERTKVKGLEIVCTPARHASGRFLHQNKTLWAGWALVGPQHRVYYSGDTGLFPAMEEIGAKLGPFDLTMIETGQYGAGWPDWHLGPEQAVLAHRLVQGRLFLPVHWGLLTLAYHGWTEPIERSLVAAKHDGVGITAPRPGQDFLALAPPPVERWWPERPWKTAEEAPIVASQIPPKLREGHPALPLLPAPAAVSPQTQAPKPQAGKPPTPPPGTGPAVATPHE
;
A
#
# COMPACT_ATOMS: atom_id res chain seq x y z
N MET A 1 61.91 -5.30 73.18
CA MET A 1 62.19 -6.66 72.72
C MET A 1 60.95 -7.19 71.99
N GLY A 2 61.04 -7.39 70.69
CA GLY A 2 59.91 -7.91 69.89
C GLY A 2 60.26 -7.81 68.42
N ILE A 3 60.87 -8.83 67.91
CA ILE A 3 61.31 -8.99 66.49
C ILE A 3 60.11 -9.25 65.62
N PHE A 4 59.72 -8.32 64.75
CA PHE A 4 58.83 -8.67 63.67
C PHE A 4 59.66 -8.83 62.39
N ALA A 5 59.77 -10.08 61.96
CA ALA A 5 60.41 -10.50 60.75
C ALA A 5 59.55 -10.02 59.53
N GLY A 6 60.08 -9.08 58.73
CA GLY A 6 59.50 -8.67 57.44
C GLY A 6 59.54 -9.83 56.46
N ARG A 7 58.41 -10.39 56.14
CA ARG A 7 58.29 -11.30 55.01
C ARG A 7 58.56 -10.54 53.72
N SER A 8 59.60 -10.95 53.04
CA SER A 8 60.02 -10.30 51.76
C SER A 8 58.96 -10.42 50.67
N LEU A 9 58.62 -9.35 50.04
CA LEU A 9 57.71 -9.28 48.87
C LEU A 9 58.12 -10.28 47.75
N ALA A 10 59.40 -10.60 47.70
CA ALA A 10 59.95 -11.59 46.75
C ALA A 10 59.51 -13.03 47.04
N ALA A 11 59.35 -13.40 48.33
CA ALA A 11 58.88 -14.72 48.71
C ALA A 11 57.40 -14.93 48.40
N ASP A 12 56.58 -13.89 48.53
CA ASP A 12 55.14 -13.95 48.14
C ASP A 12 54.94 -14.04 46.64
N LYS A 13 55.74 -13.30 45.87
CA LYS A 13 55.70 -13.43 44.38
C LYS A 13 56.18 -14.82 43.90
N ALA A 14 57.19 -15.39 44.56
CA ALA A 14 57.67 -16.72 44.24
C ALA A 14 56.62 -17.83 44.60
N ARG A 15 55.92 -17.66 45.74
CA ARG A 15 54.78 -18.55 46.09
C ARG A 15 53.60 -18.44 45.16
N GLN A 16 53.22 -17.21 44.76
CA GLN A 16 52.16 -17.04 43.76
C GLN A 16 52.54 -17.60 42.40
N LYS A 17 53.81 -17.45 41.98
CA LYS A 17 54.29 -18.04 40.74
C LYS A 17 54.31 -19.57 40.81
N ALA A 18 54.76 -20.18 41.92
CA ALA A 18 54.75 -21.62 42.14
C ALA A 18 53.32 -22.18 42.18
N PHE A 19 52.37 -21.47 42.81
CA PHE A 19 50.98 -21.86 42.86
C PHE A 19 50.33 -21.84 41.46
N ARG A 20 50.63 -20.81 40.66
CA ARG A 20 50.14 -20.72 39.26
C ARG A 20 50.76 -21.80 38.37
N THR A 21 51.98 -22.28 38.61
CA THR A 21 52.60 -23.35 37.83
C THR A 21 52.11 -24.72 38.27
N ALA A 22 51.76 -24.92 39.54
CA ALA A 22 51.21 -26.15 40.06
C ALA A 22 49.72 -26.38 39.73
N PHE A 23 48.99 -25.30 39.50
CA PHE A 23 47.55 -25.30 39.17
C PHE A 23 47.26 -24.43 37.97
N PRO A 24 47.64 -24.83 36.74
CA PRO A 24 47.47 -24.04 35.53
C PRO A 24 46.00 -23.78 35.15
N SER A 25 45.08 -24.50 35.75
CA SER A 25 43.62 -24.36 35.54
C SER A 25 42.95 -23.24 36.36
N TYR A 26 43.68 -22.59 37.28
CA TYR A 26 43.15 -21.52 38.15
C TYR A 26 43.35 -20.09 37.57
N GLY A 27 43.56 -19.96 36.29
CA GLY A 27 43.37 -18.67 35.64
C GLY A 27 41.88 -18.32 35.62
N PRO A 28 41.49 -17.00 35.65
CA PRO A 28 40.10 -16.63 35.56
C PRO A 28 39.53 -17.20 34.25
N GLN A 29 38.80 -18.32 34.37
CA GLN A 29 38.03 -18.85 33.25
C GLN A 29 37.06 -17.75 32.90
N ARG A 30 37.30 -17.10 31.75
CA ARG A 30 36.29 -16.16 31.16
C ARG A 30 35.03 -16.97 30.98
N SER A 31 34.08 -16.81 31.92
CA SER A 31 32.84 -17.56 31.94
C SER A 31 32.14 -17.41 30.59
N TRP A 32 31.69 -18.53 30.00
CA TRP A 32 30.91 -18.51 28.77
C TRP A 32 29.72 -17.52 28.85
N GLY A 33 29.13 -17.36 30.06
CA GLY A 33 28.10 -16.40 30.36
C GLY A 33 28.54 -14.94 30.15
N GLY A 34 29.78 -14.58 30.58
CA GLY A 34 30.28 -13.22 30.34
C GLY A 34 30.59 -12.91 28.86
N ARG A 35 30.94 -13.93 28.06
CA ARG A 35 31.08 -13.76 26.61
C ARG A 35 29.74 -13.64 25.94
N LEU A 36 28.76 -14.45 26.32
CA LEU A 36 27.39 -14.40 25.80
C LEU A 36 26.73 -13.05 26.11
N LEU A 37 26.82 -12.57 27.34
CA LEU A 37 26.30 -11.26 27.74
C LEU A 37 26.92 -10.10 26.93
N ARG A 38 28.23 -10.16 26.65
CA ARG A 38 28.89 -9.16 25.80
C ARG A 38 28.40 -9.25 24.34
N LEU A 39 28.26 -10.44 23.77
CA LEU A 39 27.72 -10.65 22.43
C LEU A 39 26.27 -10.14 22.31
N CYS A 40 25.43 -10.45 23.30
CA CYS A 40 24.08 -9.90 23.39
C CYS A 40 24.08 -8.37 23.51
N GLY A 41 24.97 -7.80 24.33
CA GLY A 41 25.14 -6.35 24.47
C GLY A 41 25.55 -5.66 23.16
N TRP A 42 26.51 -6.23 22.45
CA TRP A 42 26.88 -5.76 21.11
C TRP A 42 25.75 -5.92 20.09
N GLY A 43 25.02 -7.03 20.13
CA GLY A 43 23.85 -7.26 19.29
C GLY A 43 22.78 -6.19 19.51
N LEU A 44 22.45 -5.86 20.75
CA LEU A 44 21.49 -4.80 21.09
C LEU A 44 21.98 -3.42 20.67
N LEU A 45 23.28 -3.12 20.84
CA LEU A 45 23.87 -1.86 20.38
C LEU A 45 23.79 -1.72 18.85
N LEU A 46 24.13 -2.77 18.10
CA LEU A 46 24.02 -2.78 16.64
C LEU A 46 22.59 -2.64 16.19
N LEU A 47 21.64 -3.33 16.85
CA LEU A 47 20.22 -3.21 16.57
C LEU A 47 19.71 -1.78 16.84
N GLY A 48 20.11 -1.20 17.96
CA GLY A 48 19.78 0.20 18.31
C GLY A 48 20.37 1.20 17.31
N ALA A 49 21.63 1.01 16.91
CA ALA A 49 22.29 1.86 15.89
C ALA A 49 21.58 1.70 14.53
N PHE A 50 21.22 0.47 14.13
CA PHE A 50 20.48 0.22 12.91
C PHE A 50 19.09 0.89 12.95
N ALA A 51 18.35 0.74 14.05
CA ALA A 51 17.05 1.39 14.23
C ALA A 51 17.17 2.92 14.16
N LEU A 52 18.23 3.48 14.72
CA LEU A 52 18.49 4.92 14.64
C LEU A 52 18.77 5.37 13.20
N VAL A 53 19.56 4.61 12.44
CA VAL A 53 19.80 4.88 11.00
C VAL A 53 18.50 4.84 10.23
N VAL A 54 17.65 3.82 10.45
CA VAL A 54 16.33 3.69 9.80
C VAL A 54 15.45 4.92 10.10
N VAL A 55 15.43 5.37 11.37
CA VAL A 55 14.64 6.54 11.76
C VAL A 55 15.20 7.82 11.13
N ILE A 56 16.53 8.03 11.16
CA ILE A 56 17.15 9.24 10.62
C ILE A 56 17.01 9.31 9.09
N ASP A 57 17.14 8.20 8.39
CA ASP A 57 17.06 8.14 6.93
C ASP A 57 15.62 8.21 6.43
N GLY A 58 14.74 7.44 7.08
CA GLY A 58 13.35 7.29 6.65
C GLY A 58 12.34 8.30 7.23
N TRP A 59 12.75 9.16 8.18
CA TRP A 59 11.81 9.96 9.00
C TRP A 59 10.85 10.82 8.17
N ARG A 60 11.32 11.42 7.08
CA ARG A 60 10.45 12.18 6.16
C ARG A 60 9.50 11.27 5.38
N ALA A 61 10.02 10.18 4.85
CA ALA A 61 9.24 9.23 4.08
C ALA A 61 8.19 8.47 4.90
N PHE A 62 8.32 8.43 6.23
CA PHE A 62 7.24 7.91 7.09
C PHE A 62 5.99 8.79 7.05
N GLY A 63 6.13 10.07 6.69
CA GLY A 63 5.02 11.01 6.61
C GLY A 63 4.58 11.54 7.96
N GLN A 64 3.39 12.15 7.99
CA GLN A 64 2.80 12.80 9.16
C GLN A 64 1.36 12.37 9.33
N GLY A 65 0.95 12.09 10.57
CA GLY A 65 -0.45 11.84 10.90
C GLY A 65 -1.30 13.11 10.85
N ALA A 66 -2.60 12.95 10.61
CA ALA A 66 -3.55 14.05 10.63
C ALA A 66 -3.80 14.54 12.06
N GLU A 67 -3.93 15.84 12.22
CA GLU A 67 -4.23 16.51 13.49
C GLU A 67 -5.30 17.60 13.32
N GLY A 68 -5.84 18.12 14.42
CA GLY A 68 -6.79 19.24 14.45
C GLY A 68 -8.02 19.01 13.55
N ALA A 69 -8.38 20.02 12.75
CA ALA A 69 -9.57 20.02 11.90
C ALA A 69 -9.59 18.87 10.87
N ARG A 70 -8.42 18.44 10.37
CA ARG A 70 -8.31 17.29 9.46
C ARG A 70 -8.71 16.00 10.18
N LEU A 71 -8.17 15.74 11.37
CA LEU A 71 -8.55 14.58 12.17
C LEU A 71 -10.04 14.60 12.57
N GLU A 72 -10.57 15.78 12.92
CA GLU A 72 -12.00 15.95 13.19
C GLU A 72 -12.88 15.63 11.98
N ARG A 73 -12.42 15.99 10.76
CA ARG A 73 -13.10 15.65 9.52
C ARG A 73 -13.07 14.14 9.27
N MET A 74 -11.92 13.50 9.44
CA MET A 74 -11.77 12.04 9.32
C MET A 74 -12.69 11.31 10.31
N ALA A 75 -12.77 11.78 11.55
CA ALA A 75 -13.63 11.18 12.58
C ALA A 75 -15.12 11.27 12.29
N ARG A 76 -15.57 12.07 11.34
CA ARG A 76 -16.95 12.13 10.85
C ARG A 76 -17.26 11.17 9.71
N SER A 77 -16.24 10.54 9.12
CA SER A 77 -16.42 9.55 8.06
C SER A 77 -17.14 8.30 8.61
N PRO A 78 -18.10 7.73 7.86
CA PRO A 78 -18.74 6.46 8.22
C PRO A 78 -17.77 5.27 8.34
N GLN A 79 -16.57 5.38 7.76
CA GLN A 79 -15.53 4.35 7.80
C GLN A 79 -14.56 4.52 8.97
N TRP A 80 -14.68 5.60 9.76
CA TRP A 80 -13.79 5.87 10.87
C TRP A 80 -14.30 5.24 12.17
N HIS A 81 -13.55 4.26 12.70
CA HIS A 81 -13.87 3.55 13.94
C HIS A 81 -12.63 3.42 14.83
N ASP A 82 -12.77 3.56 16.13
CA ASP A 82 -11.69 3.35 17.12
C ASP A 82 -10.34 4.02 16.80
N GLY A 83 -10.40 5.19 16.15
CA GLY A 83 -9.22 5.98 15.81
C GLY A 83 -8.50 5.53 14.54
N GLY A 84 -9.17 4.84 13.63
CA GLY A 84 -8.67 4.43 12.30
C GLY A 84 -9.81 4.16 11.33
N PHE A 85 -9.47 3.99 10.05
CA PHE A 85 -10.42 3.59 9.02
C PHE A 85 -10.58 2.07 9.01
N GLU A 86 -11.79 1.59 8.75
CA GLU A 86 -12.15 0.19 8.68
C GLU A 86 -12.94 -0.12 7.40
N ASN A 87 -12.75 -1.33 6.88
CA ASN A 87 -13.57 -1.82 5.77
C ASN A 87 -14.96 -2.23 6.25
N PRO A 88 -16.03 -1.94 5.48
CA PRO A 88 -17.37 -2.44 5.78
C PRO A 88 -17.45 -3.98 5.79
N GLN A 89 -16.61 -4.65 5.02
CA GLN A 89 -16.47 -6.10 5.02
C GLN A 89 -15.16 -6.49 5.69
N PRO A 90 -15.14 -7.54 6.54
CA PRO A 90 -13.91 -8.01 7.16
C PRO A 90 -12.89 -8.44 6.11
N ILE A 91 -11.62 -8.19 6.41
CA ILE A 91 -10.49 -8.67 5.62
C ILE A 91 -9.94 -9.95 6.22
N LEU A 92 -9.85 -11.00 5.40
CA LEU A 92 -9.26 -12.25 5.80
C LEU A 92 -7.75 -12.25 5.53
N ASN A 93 -6.97 -12.60 6.56
CA ASN A 93 -5.54 -12.86 6.46
C ASN A 93 -5.27 -14.31 6.89
N ASN A 94 -4.56 -15.04 6.05
CA ASN A 94 -4.06 -16.37 6.37
C ASN A 94 -2.53 -16.32 6.52
N TRP A 95 -2.07 -16.05 7.73
CA TRP A 95 -0.64 -15.89 8.04
C TRP A 95 0.16 -17.17 7.82
N GLU A 96 -0.42 -18.34 8.07
CA GLU A 96 0.23 -19.63 7.81
C GLU A 96 0.49 -19.79 6.30
N ARG A 97 -0.50 -19.46 5.49
CA ARG A 97 -0.35 -19.49 4.04
C ARG A 97 0.67 -18.45 3.56
N THR A 98 0.64 -17.24 4.09
CA THR A 98 1.61 -16.18 3.76
C THR A 98 3.04 -16.63 4.05
N LEU A 99 3.29 -17.22 5.23
CA LEU A 99 4.61 -17.74 5.58
C LEU A 99 5.02 -18.90 4.66
N THR A 100 4.08 -19.79 4.32
CA THR A 100 4.35 -20.88 3.40
C THR A 100 4.75 -20.37 2.02
N ASP A 101 4.00 -19.39 1.48
CA ASP A 101 4.25 -18.81 0.17
C ASP A 101 5.57 -18.00 0.15
N LEU A 102 5.96 -17.37 1.26
CA LEU A 102 7.27 -16.70 1.40
C LEU A 102 8.44 -17.67 1.14
N PHE A 103 8.37 -18.90 1.70
CA PHE A 103 9.41 -19.91 1.50
C PHE A 103 9.29 -20.67 0.17
N HIS A 104 8.17 -20.56 -0.52
CA HIS A 104 7.88 -21.20 -1.80
C HIS A 104 7.60 -20.19 -2.93
N SER A 105 8.21 -19.00 -2.83
CA SER A 105 8.11 -17.97 -3.86
C SER A 105 8.53 -18.51 -5.23
N SER A 106 7.79 -18.10 -6.26
CA SER A 106 8.13 -18.48 -7.63
C SER A 106 9.54 -18.03 -8.01
N PRO A 107 10.36 -18.87 -8.63
CA PRO A 107 11.64 -18.46 -9.18
C PRO A 107 11.49 -17.44 -10.32
N GLU A 108 10.27 -17.27 -10.85
CA GLU A 108 9.88 -16.31 -11.87
C GLU A 108 9.15 -15.09 -11.28
N SER A 109 9.30 -14.78 -9.97
CA SER A 109 8.64 -13.64 -9.32
C SER A 109 9.16 -12.28 -9.80
N SER A 110 10.30 -12.25 -10.47
CA SER A 110 10.89 -11.05 -11.08
C SER A 110 11.50 -11.35 -12.46
N PRO A 111 11.62 -10.34 -13.33
CA PRO A 111 12.24 -10.54 -14.64
C PRO A 111 13.74 -10.84 -14.52
N ARG A 112 14.22 -11.86 -15.26
CA ARG A 112 15.65 -12.22 -15.35
C ARG A 112 16.38 -11.46 -16.46
N MET A 113 15.64 -10.84 -17.37
CA MET A 113 16.12 -10.02 -18.47
C MET A 113 15.56 -8.61 -18.33
N PRO A 114 16.23 -7.59 -18.85
CA PRO A 114 15.69 -6.25 -18.86
C PRO A 114 14.30 -6.20 -19.51
N VAL A 115 13.38 -5.52 -18.86
CA VAL A 115 12.03 -5.28 -19.38
C VAL A 115 12.12 -4.27 -20.52
N VAL A 116 11.40 -4.52 -21.62
CA VAL A 116 11.32 -3.58 -22.74
C VAL A 116 10.44 -2.40 -22.34
N VAL A 117 10.98 -1.20 -22.45
CA VAL A 117 10.33 0.07 -22.08
C VAL A 117 10.36 1.00 -23.28
N ASP A 118 9.20 1.55 -23.63
CA ASP A 118 9.09 2.57 -24.67
C ASP A 118 9.45 3.94 -24.04
N ARG A 119 10.57 4.53 -24.48
CA ARG A 119 10.96 5.87 -24.02
C ARG A 119 10.06 6.91 -24.66
N ILE A 120 9.45 7.74 -23.80
CA ILE A 120 8.47 8.74 -24.25
C ILE A 120 9.21 10.00 -24.68
N ASP A 121 8.96 10.46 -25.92
CA ASP A 121 9.33 11.81 -26.35
C ASP A 121 8.30 12.80 -25.77
N PRO A 122 8.69 13.78 -24.94
CA PRO A 122 7.77 14.78 -24.38
C PRO A 122 6.95 15.54 -25.44
N LYS A 123 7.47 15.67 -26.66
CA LYS A 123 6.76 16.33 -27.77
C LYS A 123 5.43 15.65 -28.14
N ARG A 124 5.28 14.37 -27.80
CA ARG A 124 4.04 13.60 -28.00
C ARG A 124 2.83 14.25 -27.34
N PHE A 125 3.03 14.85 -26.18
CA PHE A 125 1.96 15.52 -25.42
C PHE A 125 1.56 16.90 -26.00
N ALA A 126 2.26 17.39 -27.02
CA ALA A 126 1.86 18.62 -27.71
C ALA A 126 0.58 18.45 -28.55
N THR A 127 0.29 17.22 -28.99
CA THR A 127 -0.92 16.90 -29.75
C THR A 127 -1.93 16.21 -28.84
N PRO A 128 -3.10 16.82 -28.59
CA PRO A 128 -4.19 16.17 -27.87
C PRO A 128 -4.63 14.85 -28.54
N PRO A 129 -5.21 13.91 -27.80
CA PRO A 129 -5.78 12.69 -28.37
C PRO A 129 -6.94 13.01 -29.31
N GLU A 130 -6.98 12.36 -30.49
CA GLU A 130 -7.99 12.62 -31.54
C GLU A 130 -9.41 12.30 -31.06
N ASP A 131 -9.55 11.24 -30.25
CA ASP A 131 -10.82 10.79 -29.69
C ASP A 131 -11.11 11.35 -28.29
N GLY A 132 -10.23 12.20 -27.75
CA GLY A 132 -10.37 12.80 -26.42
C GLY A 132 -9.89 11.93 -25.25
N LEU A 133 -9.48 10.66 -25.47
CA LEU A 133 -9.04 9.77 -24.40
C LEU A 133 -7.79 8.96 -24.78
N ARG A 134 -6.64 9.38 -24.23
CA ARG A 134 -5.35 8.66 -24.36
C ARG A 134 -4.80 8.31 -22.99
N VAL A 135 -4.25 7.11 -22.87
CA VAL A 135 -3.59 6.67 -21.64
C VAL A 135 -2.17 6.21 -21.94
N THR A 136 -1.25 6.62 -21.10
CA THR A 136 0.14 6.16 -21.10
C THR A 136 0.42 5.42 -19.78
N TRP A 137 0.74 4.13 -19.87
CA TRP A 137 1.06 3.34 -18.69
C TRP A 137 2.57 3.43 -18.37
N MET A 138 2.91 3.80 -17.14
CA MET A 138 4.31 3.98 -16.70
C MET A 138 4.87 2.75 -15.97
N GLY A 139 4.05 1.71 -15.80
CA GLY A 139 4.30 0.54 -14.96
C GLY A 139 3.57 0.63 -13.63
N HIS A 140 3.31 -0.52 -13.00
CA HIS A 140 2.54 -0.64 -11.76
C HIS A 140 1.19 0.07 -11.86
N SER A 141 0.89 0.97 -10.93
CA SER A 141 -0.36 1.75 -10.88
C SER A 141 -0.20 3.18 -11.41
N SER A 142 0.99 3.55 -11.88
CA SER A 142 1.25 4.88 -12.42
C SER A 142 0.78 4.99 -13.87
N THR A 143 -0.18 5.88 -14.14
CA THR A 143 -0.65 6.18 -15.50
C THR A 143 -0.80 7.68 -15.71
N LEU A 144 -0.56 8.14 -16.93
CA LEU A 144 -1.00 9.47 -17.40
C LEU A 144 -2.25 9.30 -18.24
N VAL A 145 -3.37 9.85 -17.76
CA VAL A 145 -4.66 9.85 -18.43
C VAL A 145 -4.90 11.25 -19.03
N GLU A 146 -5.01 11.32 -20.34
CA GLU A 146 -5.47 12.51 -21.06
C GLU A 146 -6.93 12.29 -21.42
N VAL A 147 -7.84 13.02 -20.76
CA VAL A 147 -9.29 12.85 -20.88
C VAL A 147 -9.95 14.21 -21.07
N ASP A 148 -10.67 14.39 -22.18
CA ASP A 148 -11.43 15.59 -22.50
C ASP A 148 -10.65 16.91 -22.31
N GLY A 149 -9.38 16.91 -22.71
CA GLY A 149 -8.48 18.06 -22.60
C GLY A 149 -7.79 18.23 -21.24
N HIS A 150 -8.01 17.32 -20.28
CA HIS A 150 -7.37 17.34 -18.97
C HIS A 150 -6.32 16.24 -18.87
N ARG A 151 -5.30 16.46 -18.02
CA ARG A 151 -4.24 15.50 -17.74
C ARG A 151 -4.25 15.12 -16.26
N VAL A 152 -4.50 13.85 -16.01
CA VAL A 152 -4.54 13.27 -14.67
C VAL A 152 -3.45 12.21 -14.53
N LEU A 153 -2.67 12.31 -13.46
CA LEU A 153 -1.65 11.32 -13.10
C LEU A 153 -2.18 10.48 -11.94
N THR A 154 -2.16 9.14 -12.09
CA THR A 154 -2.56 8.22 -11.01
C THR A 154 -1.34 7.68 -10.30
N ASP A 155 -1.36 7.64 -8.97
CA ASP A 155 -0.35 7.06 -8.07
C ASP A 155 1.08 7.17 -8.62
N PRO A 156 1.63 8.38 -8.77
CA PRO A 156 2.91 8.60 -9.42
C PRO A 156 4.07 8.09 -8.54
N VAL A 157 4.80 7.11 -9.06
CA VAL A 157 5.97 6.52 -8.43
C VAL A 157 7.16 6.58 -9.38
N TRP A 158 8.10 7.50 -9.14
CA TRP A 158 9.35 7.65 -9.91
C TRP A 158 10.57 7.24 -9.09
N GLY A 159 10.44 7.07 -7.79
CA GLY A 159 11.48 6.59 -6.91
C GLY A 159 12.03 5.23 -7.33
N GLU A 160 13.30 4.97 -7.02
CA GLU A 160 13.96 3.70 -7.36
C GLU A 160 13.41 2.54 -6.53
N ARG A 161 12.95 2.82 -5.30
CA ARG A 161 12.37 1.85 -4.37
C ARG A 161 11.08 2.34 -3.78
N THR A 162 10.15 1.43 -3.60
CA THR A 162 8.91 1.66 -2.86
C THR A 162 9.11 1.31 -1.40
N SER A 163 9.84 2.19 -0.72
CA SER A 163 10.29 2.00 0.66
C SER A 163 10.56 3.36 1.29
N PRO A 164 10.46 3.50 2.62
CA PRO A 164 10.92 4.71 3.30
C PRO A 164 12.44 4.89 3.22
N LEU A 165 13.20 3.85 2.83
CA LEU A 165 14.66 3.84 2.77
C LEU A 165 15.13 3.60 1.33
N GLU A 166 16.08 4.41 0.86
CA GLU A 166 16.56 4.32 -0.53
C GLU A 166 17.43 3.08 -0.81
N TRP A 167 17.93 2.40 0.22
CA TRP A 167 18.88 1.29 0.12
C TRP A 167 18.28 -0.08 0.42
N ILE A 168 17.02 -0.18 0.89
CA ILE A 168 16.31 -1.43 1.17
C ILE A 168 14.84 -1.34 0.74
N GLY A 169 14.22 -2.48 0.48
CA GLY A 169 12.82 -2.59 0.04
C GLY A 169 12.70 -2.91 -1.46
N PRO A 170 11.47 -3.09 -1.94
CA PRO A 170 11.23 -3.43 -3.33
C PRO A 170 11.80 -2.39 -4.28
N LYS A 171 12.52 -2.86 -5.30
CA LYS A 171 13.16 -2.02 -6.31
C LYS A 171 12.45 -2.18 -7.65
N ARG A 172 12.23 -1.07 -8.34
CA ARG A 172 11.67 -1.11 -9.70
C ARG A 172 12.61 -1.83 -10.67
N TRP A 173 12.04 -2.58 -11.59
CA TRP A 173 12.80 -3.39 -12.56
C TRP A 173 13.39 -2.55 -13.70
N PHE A 174 12.80 -1.40 -13.97
CA PHE A 174 13.24 -0.47 -15.03
C PHE A 174 13.04 0.98 -14.59
N PRO A 175 13.84 1.92 -15.10
CA PRO A 175 13.64 3.35 -14.83
C PRO A 175 12.34 3.86 -15.45
N ALA A 176 11.77 4.93 -14.92
CA ALA A 176 10.56 5.52 -15.48
C ALA A 176 10.71 5.79 -16.99
N PRO A 177 9.65 5.57 -17.79
CA PRO A 177 9.68 5.76 -19.25
C PRO A 177 9.97 7.20 -19.68
N ILE A 178 9.66 8.16 -18.82
CA ILE A 178 9.91 9.59 -18.96
C ILE A 178 10.43 10.16 -17.64
N ALA A 179 11.32 11.13 -17.69
CA ALA A 179 11.73 11.87 -16.49
C ALA A 179 10.55 12.69 -15.95
N LEU A 180 10.47 12.81 -14.62
CA LEU A 180 9.33 13.45 -13.97
C LEU A 180 9.15 14.91 -14.43
N ASP A 181 10.25 15.65 -14.55
CA ASP A 181 10.31 17.04 -15.00
C ASP A 181 10.07 17.24 -16.51
N ALA A 182 10.07 16.13 -17.28
CA ALA A 182 9.77 16.13 -18.71
C ALA A 182 8.27 15.84 -19.00
N LEU A 183 7.46 15.55 -17.97
CA LEU A 183 6.02 15.40 -18.12
C LEU A 183 5.38 16.73 -18.56
N PRO A 184 4.29 16.68 -19.33
CA PRO A 184 3.51 17.87 -19.63
C PRO A 184 2.88 18.45 -18.35
N PRO A 185 2.39 19.70 -18.36
CA PRO A 185 1.61 20.23 -17.25
C PRO A 185 0.48 19.28 -16.87
N ILE A 186 0.39 18.94 -15.60
CA ILE A 186 -0.59 18.03 -15.02
C ILE A 186 -1.67 18.84 -14.31
N ASP A 187 -2.94 18.56 -14.59
CA ASP A 187 -4.07 19.25 -13.98
C ASP A 187 -4.40 18.69 -12.60
N ALA A 188 -4.42 17.37 -12.49
CA ALA A 188 -4.65 16.68 -11.23
C ALA A 188 -3.73 15.48 -11.04
N VAL A 189 -3.39 15.20 -9.79
CA VAL A 189 -2.80 13.96 -9.34
C VAL A 189 -3.81 13.28 -8.42
N VAL A 190 -4.19 12.04 -8.71
CA VAL A 190 -5.02 11.23 -7.82
C VAL A 190 -4.16 10.19 -7.13
N ILE A 191 -4.26 10.09 -5.80
CA ILE A 191 -3.58 9.07 -4.98
C ILE A 191 -4.65 8.15 -4.41
N SER A 192 -4.46 6.83 -4.55
CA SER A 192 -5.42 5.86 -4.05
C SER A 192 -5.31 5.64 -2.54
N HIS A 193 -4.10 5.56 -2.01
CA HIS A 193 -3.82 5.36 -0.59
C HIS A 193 -2.34 5.63 -0.29
N ASP A 194 -1.91 5.48 0.96
CA ASP A 194 -0.60 5.92 1.42
C ASP A 194 0.50 4.84 1.44
N HIS A 195 0.30 3.64 0.87
CA HIS A 195 1.39 2.68 0.73
C HIS A 195 2.53 3.23 -0.13
N TYR A 196 3.76 2.73 0.10
CA TYR A 196 4.97 3.29 -0.52
C TYR A 196 5.06 3.12 -2.04
N ASP A 197 4.32 2.17 -2.60
CA ASP A 197 4.22 1.90 -4.03
C ASP A 197 3.10 2.66 -4.74
N HIS A 198 2.37 3.53 -3.99
CA HIS A 198 1.33 4.43 -4.50
C HIS A 198 1.60 5.88 -4.12
N LEU A 199 2.04 6.14 -2.90
CA LEU A 199 2.43 7.46 -2.41
C LEU A 199 3.95 7.51 -2.18
N ASP A 200 4.69 7.86 -3.22
CA ASP A 200 6.14 7.94 -3.22
C ASP A 200 6.64 9.32 -2.74
N PHE A 201 7.31 9.35 -1.59
CA PHE A 201 7.83 10.58 -1.00
C PHE A 201 8.73 11.37 -1.96
N ALA A 202 9.69 10.69 -2.60
CA ALA A 202 10.64 11.37 -3.50
C ALA A 202 9.94 12.00 -4.71
N THR A 203 8.94 11.33 -5.26
CA THR A 203 8.12 11.85 -6.37
C THR A 203 7.31 13.06 -5.91
N ILE A 204 6.61 12.96 -4.78
CA ILE A 204 5.79 14.08 -4.27
C ILE A 204 6.67 15.29 -3.91
N GLU A 205 7.83 15.07 -3.28
CA GLU A 205 8.76 16.16 -2.97
C GLU A 205 9.24 16.89 -4.24
N ALA A 206 9.49 16.16 -5.31
CA ALA A 206 9.86 16.75 -6.60
C ALA A 206 8.69 17.48 -7.28
N MET A 207 7.45 17.12 -6.97
CA MET A 207 6.23 17.71 -7.53
C MET A 207 5.61 18.81 -6.67
N LYS A 208 6.09 19.05 -5.44
CA LYS A 208 5.43 19.93 -4.46
C LYS A 208 5.16 21.35 -4.94
N ASP A 209 6.02 21.87 -5.83
CA ASP A 209 5.91 23.23 -6.38
C ASP A 209 5.15 23.26 -7.74
N TRP A 210 4.57 22.14 -8.18
CA TRP A 210 3.81 22.11 -9.42
C TRP A 210 2.46 22.82 -9.26
N ASN A 211 2.02 23.48 -10.32
CA ASN A 211 0.67 24.05 -10.39
C ASN A 211 -0.34 22.95 -10.74
N THR A 212 -0.51 21.99 -9.82
CA THR A 212 -1.41 20.84 -9.96
C THR A 212 -2.25 20.65 -8.69
N THR A 213 -3.42 20.06 -8.82
CA THR A 213 -4.27 19.72 -7.67
C THR A 213 -4.06 18.26 -7.27
N PHE A 214 -3.67 18.00 -6.05
CA PHE A 214 -3.62 16.65 -5.48
C PHE A 214 -5.00 16.30 -4.91
N VAL A 215 -5.67 15.32 -5.50
CA VAL A 215 -6.95 14.82 -5.01
C VAL A 215 -6.71 13.47 -4.35
N VAL A 216 -6.96 13.38 -3.06
CA VAL A 216 -6.51 12.27 -2.23
C VAL A 216 -7.60 11.85 -1.23
N PRO A 217 -7.57 10.62 -0.70
CA PRO A 217 -8.49 10.20 0.35
C PRO A 217 -8.20 10.92 1.66
N LEU A 218 -9.19 10.94 2.56
CA LEU A 218 -9.08 11.55 3.89
C LEU A 218 -7.83 11.10 4.64
N GLY A 219 -7.09 12.06 5.17
CA GLY A 219 -5.88 11.86 5.97
C GLY A 219 -4.57 11.87 5.15
N VAL A 220 -4.59 11.52 3.87
CA VAL A 220 -3.40 11.51 3.01
C VAL A 220 -2.81 12.91 2.83
N GLY A 221 -3.64 13.93 2.84
CA GLY A 221 -3.20 15.32 2.75
C GLY A 221 -2.22 15.73 3.85
N ALA A 222 -2.25 15.09 5.02
CA ALA A 222 -1.28 15.37 6.08
C ALA A 222 0.15 15.01 5.68
N HIS A 223 0.34 13.92 4.93
CA HIS A 223 1.64 13.55 4.37
C HIS A 223 2.11 14.58 3.33
N LEU A 224 1.21 14.99 2.43
CA LEU A 224 1.53 15.94 1.37
C LEU A 224 1.95 17.30 1.91
N GLU A 225 1.21 17.86 2.87
CA GLU A 225 1.58 19.13 3.53
C GLU A 225 2.91 19.01 4.27
N TYR A 226 3.13 17.91 4.98
CA TYR A 226 4.40 17.66 5.68
C TYR A 226 5.59 17.60 4.71
N TRP A 227 5.37 17.16 3.46
CA TRP A 227 6.39 17.15 2.41
C TRP A 227 6.49 18.45 1.63
N GLY A 228 5.67 19.44 1.97
CA GLY A 228 5.76 20.80 1.45
C GLY A 228 4.82 21.12 0.30
N VAL A 229 3.82 20.26 0.00
CA VAL A 229 2.76 20.61 -0.93
C VAL A 229 1.87 21.67 -0.29
N PRO A 230 1.58 22.81 -0.97
CA PRO A 230 0.69 23.83 -0.45
C PRO A 230 -0.72 23.29 -0.15
N ALA A 231 -1.30 23.71 0.97
CA ALA A 231 -2.60 23.21 1.44
C ALA A 231 -3.74 23.50 0.43
N ASP A 232 -3.67 24.59 -0.30
CA ASP A 232 -4.62 24.99 -1.35
C ASP A 232 -4.49 24.18 -2.63
N HIS A 233 -3.42 23.41 -2.78
CA HIS A 233 -3.26 22.41 -3.85
C HIS A 233 -3.79 21.02 -3.45
N ILE A 234 -4.28 20.83 -2.22
CA ILE A 234 -4.71 19.52 -1.70
C ILE A 234 -6.23 19.50 -1.51
N VAL A 235 -6.87 18.51 -2.13
CA VAL A 235 -8.31 18.23 -1.95
C VAL A 235 -8.43 16.83 -1.39
N GLU A 236 -8.87 16.73 -0.13
CA GLU A 236 -9.18 15.44 0.49
C GLU A 236 -10.66 15.09 0.32
N LEU A 237 -10.96 13.85 -0.03
CA LEU A 237 -12.34 13.38 -0.22
C LEU A 237 -12.60 12.10 0.58
N ASP A 238 -13.82 11.99 1.09
CA ASP A 238 -14.39 10.73 1.59
C ASP A 238 -15.03 9.95 0.44
N TRP A 239 -15.38 8.68 0.65
CA TRP A 239 -16.09 7.89 -0.35
C TRP A 239 -17.38 8.58 -0.79
N TRP A 240 -17.60 8.58 -2.10
CA TRP A 240 -18.72 9.25 -2.80
C TRP A 240 -18.67 10.78 -2.82
N GLU A 241 -17.72 11.40 -2.12
CA GLU A 241 -17.46 12.82 -2.32
C GLU A 241 -16.79 13.08 -3.68
N ARG A 242 -16.91 14.29 -4.16
CA ARG A 242 -16.42 14.69 -5.47
C ARG A 242 -15.89 16.11 -5.48
N THR A 243 -14.99 16.38 -6.40
CA THR A 243 -14.48 17.72 -6.69
C THR A 243 -14.42 17.96 -8.19
N LYS A 244 -14.17 19.20 -8.57
CA LYS A 244 -13.89 19.56 -9.98
C LYS A 244 -12.55 20.24 -10.08
N VAL A 245 -11.68 19.69 -10.94
CA VAL A 245 -10.40 20.30 -11.28
C VAL A 245 -10.49 20.79 -12.73
N LYS A 246 -10.43 22.12 -12.92
CA LYS A 246 -10.55 22.77 -14.25
C LYS A 246 -11.77 22.33 -15.07
N GLY A 247 -12.80 21.76 -14.45
CA GLY A 247 -14.01 21.29 -15.11
C GLY A 247 -14.17 19.77 -15.15
N LEU A 248 -13.09 19.00 -15.03
CA LEU A 248 -13.15 17.55 -14.88
C LEU A 248 -13.66 17.18 -13.49
N GLU A 249 -14.73 16.41 -13.40
CA GLU A 249 -15.22 15.88 -12.13
C GLU A 249 -14.40 14.66 -11.72
N ILE A 250 -13.91 14.63 -10.47
CA ILE A 250 -13.17 13.54 -9.86
C ILE A 250 -13.97 13.07 -8.65
N VAL A 251 -14.35 11.79 -8.64
CA VAL A 251 -15.17 11.18 -7.59
C VAL A 251 -14.34 10.15 -6.83
N CYS A 252 -14.31 10.28 -5.50
CA CYS A 252 -13.73 9.29 -4.62
C CYS A 252 -14.68 8.09 -4.51
N THR A 253 -14.22 6.90 -4.86
CA THR A 253 -15.04 5.69 -4.81
C THR A 253 -14.56 4.74 -3.72
N PRO A 254 -15.46 3.92 -3.13
CA PRO A 254 -15.05 2.89 -2.20
C PRO A 254 -14.01 1.94 -2.78
N ALA A 255 -13.15 1.43 -1.91
CA ALA A 255 -12.26 0.31 -2.16
C ALA A 255 -12.20 -0.60 -0.92
N ARG A 256 -11.76 -1.85 -1.07
CA ARG A 256 -11.59 -2.79 0.02
C ARG A 256 -10.12 -3.09 0.21
N HIS A 257 -9.44 -2.29 1.02
CA HIS A 257 -8.00 -2.36 1.19
C HIS A 257 -7.58 -1.90 2.60
N ALA A 258 -6.42 -1.34 2.72
CA ALA A 258 -5.89 -0.72 3.93
C ALA A 258 -4.95 0.42 3.57
N SER A 259 -4.51 1.13 4.57
CA SER A 259 -3.47 2.14 4.47
C SER A 259 -2.39 1.89 5.52
N GLY A 260 -1.18 2.41 5.28
CA GLY A 260 -0.15 2.30 6.30
C GLY A 260 1.24 2.76 5.87
N ARG A 261 1.82 3.59 6.72
CA ARG A 261 3.22 3.98 6.64
C ARG A 261 3.88 3.78 8.01
N PHE A 262 4.99 3.03 8.05
CA PHE A 262 5.74 2.70 9.26
C PHE A 262 4.83 2.11 10.37
N LEU A 263 4.61 2.81 11.49
CA LEU A 263 3.78 2.35 12.60
C LEU A 263 2.32 2.83 12.51
N HIS A 264 1.99 3.65 11.50
CA HIS A 264 0.65 4.21 11.32
C HIS A 264 -0.15 3.33 10.36
N GLN A 265 -0.92 2.38 10.89
CA GLN A 265 -1.79 1.50 10.10
C GLN A 265 -3.23 2.03 10.12
N ASN A 266 -3.88 2.08 8.95
CA ASN A 266 -5.27 2.51 8.77
C ASN A 266 -5.57 3.92 9.32
N LYS A 267 -4.57 4.83 9.30
CA LYS A 267 -4.73 6.21 9.75
C LYS A 267 -5.12 7.16 8.62
N THR A 268 -5.13 6.70 7.39
CA THR A 268 -5.65 7.40 6.21
C THR A 268 -6.68 6.50 5.52
N LEU A 269 -7.60 7.08 4.76
CA LEU A 269 -8.56 6.32 3.96
C LEU A 269 -7.87 5.81 2.67
N TRP A 270 -8.41 4.79 2.05
CA TRP A 270 -8.07 4.24 0.74
C TRP A 270 -9.24 4.39 -0.21
N ALA A 271 -8.99 4.51 -1.49
CA ALA A 271 -10.04 4.79 -2.47
C ALA A 271 -9.68 4.36 -3.89
N GLY A 272 -10.70 4.11 -4.70
CA GLY A 272 -10.63 4.20 -6.15
C GLY A 272 -11.07 5.60 -6.62
N TRP A 273 -10.93 5.86 -7.91
CA TRP A 273 -11.24 7.16 -8.51
C TRP A 273 -12.04 7.02 -9.80
N ALA A 274 -13.10 7.80 -9.95
CA ALA A 274 -13.78 7.97 -11.21
C ALA A 274 -13.47 9.38 -11.76
N LEU A 275 -12.92 9.43 -12.96
CA LEU A 275 -12.68 10.65 -13.72
C LEU A 275 -13.85 10.81 -14.69
N VAL A 276 -14.67 11.84 -14.51
CA VAL A 276 -15.92 12.05 -15.27
C VAL A 276 -15.79 13.34 -16.05
N GLY A 277 -15.42 13.19 -17.30
CA GLY A 277 -15.38 14.29 -18.27
C GLY A 277 -16.75 14.48 -18.97
N PRO A 278 -16.87 15.50 -19.82
CA PRO A 278 -18.10 15.75 -20.58
C PRO A 278 -18.41 14.66 -21.61
N GLN A 279 -17.39 13.95 -22.13
CA GLN A 279 -17.56 12.91 -23.16
C GLN A 279 -17.10 11.53 -22.67
N HIS A 280 -16.05 11.47 -21.85
CA HIS A 280 -15.40 10.22 -21.44
C HIS A 280 -15.40 10.03 -19.94
N ARG A 281 -15.40 8.75 -19.53
CA ARG A 281 -15.32 8.33 -18.13
C ARG A 281 -14.24 7.28 -17.97
N VAL A 282 -13.39 7.48 -16.99
CA VAL A 282 -12.31 6.56 -16.63
C VAL A 282 -12.44 6.15 -15.17
N TYR A 283 -12.28 4.87 -14.90
CA TYR A 283 -12.25 4.34 -13.54
C TYR A 283 -10.86 3.81 -13.21
N TYR A 284 -10.33 4.18 -12.06
CA TYR A 284 -9.12 3.64 -11.48
C TYR A 284 -9.45 3.03 -10.12
N SER A 285 -9.15 1.73 -9.94
CA SER A 285 -9.52 1.00 -8.72
C SER A 285 -8.72 1.40 -7.48
N GLY A 286 -7.49 1.95 -7.65
CA GLY A 286 -6.48 1.81 -6.61
C GLY A 286 -6.25 0.34 -6.30
N ASP A 287 -5.75 0.04 -5.10
CA ASP A 287 -5.68 -1.32 -4.59
C ASP A 287 -6.98 -1.70 -3.90
N THR A 288 -7.48 -2.90 -4.17
CA THR A 288 -8.75 -3.35 -3.63
C THR A 288 -8.94 -4.87 -3.74
N GLY A 289 -9.55 -5.49 -2.74
CA GLY A 289 -10.17 -6.79 -2.89
C GLY A 289 -11.52 -6.70 -3.59
N LEU A 290 -12.08 -7.84 -3.98
CA LEU A 290 -13.42 -7.92 -4.54
C LEU A 290 -14.48 -7.63 -3.44
N PHE A 291 -15.44 -6.74 -3.74
CA PHE A 291 -16.46 -6.32 -2.77
C PHE A 291 -17.76 -5.82 -3.45
N PRO A 292 -18.90 -5.83 -2.73
CA PRO A 292 -20.21 -5.54 -3.33
C PRO A 292 -20.36 -4.14 -3.93
N ALA A 293 -19.69 -3.12 -3.38
CA ALA A 293 -19.85 -1.74 -3.86
C ALA A 293 -19.33 -1.50 -5.28
N MET A 294 -18.63 -2.46 -5.89
CA MET A 294 -18.26 -2.37 -7.32
C MET A 294 -19.49 -2.30 -8.24
N GLU A 295 -20.58 -3.03 -7.92
CA GLU A 295 -21.86 -2.90 -8.64
C GLU A 295 -22.45 -1.49 -8.49
N GLU A 296 -22.34 -0.91 -7.29
CA GLU A 296 -22.84 0.42 -7.00
C GLU A 296 -22.03 1.51 -7.74
N ILE A 297 -20.70 1.34 -7.82
CA ILE A 297 -19.83 2.23 -8.62
C ILE A 297 -20.27 2.20 -10.09
N GLY A 298 -20.47 1.02 -10.66
CA GLY A 298 -20.96 0.87 -12.03
C GLY A 298 -22.33 1.50 -12.24
N ALA A 299 -23.26 1.28 -11.31
CA ALA A 299 -24.63 1.81 -11.40
C ALA A 299 -24.69 3.34 -11.28
N LYS A 300 -23.84 3.95 -10.44
CA LYS A 300 -23.85 5.40 -10.19
C LYS A 300 -22.99 6.21 -11.17
N LEU A 301 -21.88 5.65 -11.61
CA LEU A 301 -20.84 6.40 -12.33
C LEU A 301 -20.54 5.84 -13.72
N GLY A 302 -20.89 4.59 -13.97
CA GLY A 302 -20.69 3.92 -15.26
C GLY A 302 -21.71 4.34 -16.32
N PRO A 303 -21.60 3.80 -17.56
CA PRO A 303 -20.48 2.97 -18.01
C PRO A 303 -19.18 3.76 -18.15
N PHE A 304 -18.03 3.08 -17.97
CA PHE A 304 -16.72 3.70 -18.15
C PHE A 304 -16.12 3.29 -19.51
N ASP A 305 -15.54 4.23 -20.22
CA ASP A 305 -14.83 3.96 -21.48
C ASP A 305 -13.56 3.15 -21.24
N LEU A 306 -12.88 3.42 -20.11
CA LEU A 306 -11.70 2.71 -19.66
C LEU A 306 -11.79 2.43 -18.17
N THR A 307 -11.40 1.22 -17.78
CA THR A 307 -11.12 0.88 -16.37
C THR A 307 -9.67 0.46 -16.22
N MET A 308 -9.00 1.04 -15.25
CA MET A 308 -7.66 0.69 -14.79
C MET A 308 -7.82 -0.03 -13.45
N ILE A 309 -7.73 -1.36 -13.49
CA ILE A 309 -8.01 -2.20 -12.30
C ILE A 309 -6.78 -3.01 -11.96
N GLU A 310 -6.45 -3.03 -10.65
CA GLU A 310 -5.36 -3.83 -10.15
C GLU A 310 -5.56 -5.32 -10.49
N THR A 311 -4.45 -6.02 -10.73
CA THR A 311 -4.46 -7.43 -11.08
C THR A 311 -3.19 -8.16 -10.63
N GLY A 312 -2.28 -7.48 -9.92
CA GLY A 312 -0.89 -7.90 -9.82
C GLY A 312 -0.48 -8.56 -8.53
N GLN A 313 -0.70 -7.98 -7.40
CA GLN A 313 0.00 -8.36 -6.17
C GLN A 313 -0.86 -9.23 -5.24
N TYR A 314 -1.65 -10.12 -5.82
CA TYR A 314 -2.54 -11.05 -5.13
C TYR A 314 -1.79 -12.18 -4.44
N GLY A 315 -2.45 -12.82 -3.48
CA GLY A 315 -1.94 -14.01 -2.81
C GLY A 315 -3.03 -14.76 -2.05
N ALA A 316 -2.91 -16.09 -2.00
CA ALA A 316 -3.85 -16.91 -1.23
C ALA A 316 -3.77 -16.65 0.30
N GLY A 317 -2.69 -16.03 0.76
CA GLY A 317 -2.53 -15.61 2.15
C GLY A 317 -3.25 -14.31 2.50
N TRP A 318 -3.61 -13.49 1.49
CA TRP A 318 -4.32 -12.21 1.64
C TRP A 318 -5.38 -11.99 0.55
N PRO A 319 -6.36 -12.88 0.45
CA PRO A 319 -7.28 -12.97 -0.69
C PRO A 319 -8.26 -11.80 -0.80
N ASP A 320 -8.35 -10.95 0.23
CA ASP A 320 -9.27 -9.82 0.30
C ASP A 320 -8.58 -8.46 0.12
N TRP A 321 -7.25 -8.43 0.05
CA TRP A 321 -6.48 -7.19 -0.06
C TRP A 321 -6.26 -6.77 -1.51
N HIS A 322 -6.13 -7.74 -2.40
CA HIS A 322 -5.85 -7.55 -3.82
C HIS A 322 -6.70 -8.47 -4.68
N LEU A 323 -7.12 -7.96 -5.83
CA LEU A 323 -7.85 -8.74 -6.82
C LEU A 323 -6.93 -9.78 -7.48
N GLY A 324 -7.37 -11.04 -7.52
CA GLY A 324 -6.82 -11.99 -8.48
C GLY A 324 -7.22 -11.62 -9.90
N PRO A 325 -6.50 -12.10 -10.94
CA PRO A 325 -6.75 -11.70 -12.33
C PRO A 325 -8.18 -11.93 -12.80
N GLU A 326 -8.79 -13.06 -12.45
CA GLU A 326 -10.18 -13.38 -12.77
C GLU A 326 -11.17 -12.46 -12.05
N GLN A 327 -10.83 -12.09 -10.82
CA GLN A 327 -11.61 -11.14 -10.03
C GLN A 327 -11.51 -9.72 -10.61
N ALA A 328 -10.35 -9.33 -11.15
CA ALA A 328 -10.16 -8.04 -11.82
C ALA A 328 -11.04 -7.94 -13.08
N VAL A 329 -11.15 -9.00 -13.87
CA VAL A 329 -12.08 -9.07 -15.02
C VAL A 329 -13.54 -8.99 -14.56
N LEU A 330 -13.90 -9.67 -13.47
CA LEU A 330 -15.23 -9.54 -12.86
C LEU A 330 -15.48 -8.10 -12.36
N ALA A 331 -14.53 -7.51 -11.66
CA ALA A 331 -14.61 -6.12 -11.19
C ALA A 331 -14.84 -5.14 -12.35
N HIS A 332 -14.10 -5.30 -13.46
CA HIS A 332 -14.31 -4.54 -14.69
C HIS A 332 -15.76 -4.59 -15.17
N ARG A 333 -16.37 -5.78 -15.17
CA ARG A 333 -17.77 -5.96 -15.57
C ARG A 333 -18.74 -5.34 -14.57
N LEU A 334 -18.49 -5.48 -13.26
CA LEU A 334 -19.34 -4.91 -12.20
C LEU A 334 -19.35 -3.39 -12.25
N VAL A 335 -18.22 -2.75 -12.51
CA VAL A 335 -18.14 -1.30 -12.68
C VAL A 335 -18.58 -0.84 -14.07
N GLN A 336 -19.01 -1.74 -14.97
CA GLN A 336 -19.49 -1.45 -16.33
C GLN A 336 -18.42 -0.83 -17.23
N GLY A 337 -17.20 -1.38 -17.23
CA GLY A 337 -16.11 -0.96 -18.10
C GLY A 337 -16.29 -1.44 -19.55
N ARG A 338 -15.79 -0.67 -20.52
CA ARG A 338 -15.73 -1.04 -21.95
C ARG A 338 -14.38 -1.64 -22.33
N LEU A 339 -13.28 -0.96 -21.93
CA LEU A 339 -11.91 -1.43 -22.11
C LEU A 339 -11.26 -1.63 -20.74
N PHE A 340 -10.57 -2.77 -20.55
CA PHE A 340 -9.83 -3.09 -19.35
C PHE A 340 -8.33 -2.88 -19.56
N LEU A 341 -7.70 -2.06 -18.72
CA LEU A 341 -6.26 -1.94 -18.55
C LEU A 341 -5.87 -2.55 -17.21
N PRO A 342 -5.23 -3.73 -17.18
CA PRO A 342 -4.63 -4.29 -15.96
C PRO A 342 -3.51 -3.38 -15.44
N VAL A 343 -3.57 -2.99 -14.17
CA VAL A 343 -2.54 -2.21 -13.48
C VAL A 343 -2.05 -2.94 -12.24
N HIS A 344 -1.15 -2.35 -11.48
CA HIS A 344 -0.56 -2.90 -10.26
C HIS A 344 0.28 -4.16 -10.51
N TRP A 345 0.92 -4.26 -11.69
CA TRP A 345 1.84 -5.33 -12.08
C TRP A 345 3.01 -4.79 -12.92
N GLY A 346 3.97 -5.64 -13.27
CA GLY A 346 4.96 -5.37 -14.31
C GLY A 346 6.09 -4.41 -13.94
N LEU A 347 6.24 -3.98 -12.67
CA LEU A 347 7.28 -3.06 -12.22
C LEU A 347 8.02 -3.51 -10.96
N LEU A 348 7.31 -4.11 -10.01
CA LEU A 348 7.78 -4.45 -8.65
C LEU A 348 7.50 -5.91 -8.33
N THR A 349 8.30 -6.48 -7.43
CA THR A 349 8.03 -7.79 -6.83
C THR A 349 7.47 -7.57 -5.43
N LEU A 350 6.16 -7.70 -5.27
CA LEU A 350 5.45 -7.55 -3.99
C LEU A 350 4.67 -8.81 -3.60
N ALA A 351 4.56 -9.79 -4.53
CA ALA A 351 3.90 -11.07 -4.30
C ALA A 351 4.80 -12.25 -4.69
N TYR A 352 4.34 -13.47 -4.44
CA TYR A 352 5.14 -14.70 -4.56
C TYR A 352 4.90 -15.50 -5.84
N HIS A 353 3.93 -15.11 -6.67
CA HIS A 353 3.65 -15.72 -7.98
C HIS A 353 4.65 -15.27 -9.06
N GLY A 354 4.59 -15.87 -10.26
CA GLY A 354 5.37 -15.42 -11.42
C GLY A 354 4.93 -14.02 -11.88
N TRP A 355 5.89 -13.16 -12.27
CA TRP A 355 5.60 -11.78 -12.64
C TRP A 355 4.75 -11.60 -13.90
N THR A 356 4.71 -12.63 -14.78
CA THR A 356 3.86 -12.66 -15.98
C THR A 356 2.51 -13.34 -15.73
N GLU A 357 2.33 -14.02 -14.60
CA GLU A 357 1.09 -14.73 -14.27
C GLU A 357 -0.13 -13.80 -14.23
N PRO A 358 -0.06 -12.60 -13.62
CA PRO A 358 -1.20 -11.69 -13.57
C PRO A 358 -1.79 -11.39 -14.95
N ILE A 359 -0.94 -11.02 -15.90
CA ILE A 359 -1.41 -10.63 -17.23
C ILE A 359 -1.87 -11.83 -18.06
N GLU A 360 -1.17 -12.97 -18.00
CA GLU A 360 -1.58 -14.16 -18.74
C GLU A 360 -2.96 -14.69 -18.26
N ARG A 361 -3.18 -14.73 -16.95
CA ARG A 361 -4.48 -15.10 -16.38
C ARG A 361 -5.57 -14.08 -16.74
N SER A 362 -5.25 -12.76 -16.69
CA SER A 362 -6.20 -11.72 -17.09
C SER A 362 -6.61 -11.86 -18.56
N LEU A 363 -5.67 -12.18 -19.46
CA LEU A 363 -5.98 -12.41 -20.88
C LEU A 363 -6.88 -13.63 -21.09
N VAL A 364 -6.63 -14.71 -20.35
CA VAL A 364 -7.49 -15.91 -20.40
C VAL A 364 -8.90 -15.60 -19.88
N ALA A 365 -9.01 -14.95 -18.73
CA ALA A 365 -10.30 -14.57 -18.14
C ALA A 365 -11.07 -13.58 -19.03
N ALA A 366 -10.39 -12.54 -19.53
CA ALA A 366 -11.01 -11.55 -20.44
C ALA A 366 -11.54 -12.21 -21.72
N LYS A 367 -10.78 -13.12 -22.31
CA LYS A 367 -11.23 -13.88 -23.48
C LYS A 367 -12.46 -14.76 -23.18
N HIS A 368 -12.46 -15.42 -22.01
CA HIS A 368 -13.59 -16.26 -21.58
C HIS A 368 -14.86 -15.41 -21.41
N ASP A 369 -14.74 -14.22 -20.82
CA ASP A 369 -15.86 -13.35 -20.48
C ASP A 369 -16.24 -12.36 -21.60
N GLY A 370 -15.54 -12.38 -22.73
CA GLY A 370 -15.76 -11.46 -23.85
C GLY A 370 -15.42 -10.01 -23.53
N VAL A 371 -14.45 -9.77 -22.62
CA VAL A 371 -14.01 -8.44 -22.18
C VAL A 371 -12.90 -7.93 -23.09
N GLY A 372 -13.03 -6.68 -23.56
CA GLY A 372 -11.95 -5.97 -24.23
C GLY A 372 -10.82 -5.62 -23.24
N ILE A 373 -9.60 -6.07 -23.53
CA ILE A 373 -8.44 -5.87 -22.68
C ILE A 373 -7.27 -5.31 -23.49
N THR A 374 -6.47 -4.44 -22.88
CA THR A 374 -5.23 -3.91 -23.44
C THR A 374 -4.07 -4.12 -22.45
N ALA A 375 -2.87 -4.33 -22.97
CA ALA A 375 -1.67 -4.56 -22.17
C ALA A 375 -0.46 -3.88 -22.81
N PRO A 376 -0.40 -2.53 -22.78
CA PRO A 376 0.68 -1.77 -23.39
C PRO A 376 2.01 -2.05 -22.70
N ARG A 377 3.12 -1.83 -23.40
CA ARG A 377 4.45 -1.77 -22.77
C ARG A 377 4.55 -0.56 -21.85
N PRO A 378 5.36 -0.61 -20.79
CA PRO A 378 5.67 0.60 -20.03
C PRO A 378 6.17 1.74 -20.93
N GLY A 379 5.51 2.90 -20.86
CA GLY A 379 5.78 4.05 -21.73
C GLY A 379 4.99 4.08 -23.03
N GLN A 380 4.36 2.98 -23.42
CA GLN A 380 3.44 2.98 -24.57
C GLN A 380 2.12 3.65 -24.19
N ASP A 381 1.68 4.56 -25.06
CA ASP A 381 0.34 5.13 -24.96
C ASP A 381 -0.60 4.47 -25.98
N PHE A 382 -1.89 4.61 -25.71
CA PHE A 382 -2.94 4.12 -26.60
C PHE A 382 -4.20 5.00 -26.50
N LEU A 383 -4.97 5.03 -27.59
CA LEU A 383 -6.31 5.60 -27.61
C LEU A 383 -7.29 4.55 -27.05
N ALA A 384 -8.05 4.91 -26.02
CA ALA A 384 -8.91 3.93 -25.32
C ALA A 384 -10.10 3.46 -26.18
N LEU A 385 -10.56 4.28 -27.14
CA LEU A 385 -11.65 3.90 -28.03
C LEU A 385 -11.18 3.10 -29.27
N ALA A 386 -9.87 3.10 -29.52
CA ALA A 386 -9.23 2.36 -30.61
C ALA A 386 -7.94 1.68 -30.11
N PRO A 387 -8.01 0.78 -29.10
CA PRO A 387 -6.83 0.19 -28.52
C PRO A 387 -6.10 -0.70 -29.54
N PRO A 388 -4.75 -0.73 -29.53
CA PRO A 388 -4.01 -1.62 -30.38
C PRO A 388 -4.26 -3.08 -29.94
N PRO A 389 -4.08 -4.06 -30.83
CA PRO A 389 -4.06 -5.46 -30.46
C PRO A 389 -3.05 -5.71 -29.32
N VAL A 390 -3.37 -6.65 -28.43
CA VAL A 390 -2.44 -7.05 -27.37
C VAL A 390 -1.24 -7.77 -27.98
N GLU A 391 -0.08 -7.17 -27.83
CA GLU A 391 1.20 -7.77 -28.16
C GLU A 391 1.91 -8.18 -26.86
N ARG A 392 2.30 -9.47 -26.74
CA ARG A 392 3.05 -9.94 -25.59
C ARG A 392 4.49 -9.39 -25.64
N TRP A 393 4.74 -8.32 -24.90
CA TRP A 393 6.08 -7.73 -24.74
C TRP A 393 6.89 -8.41 -23.62
N TRP A 394 6.22 -9.20 -22.78
CA TRP A 394 6.83 -10.02 -21.74
C TRP A 394 7.19 -11.40 -22.28
N PRO A 395 8.25 -12.06 -21.73
CA PRO A 395 8.65 -13.38 -22.17
C PRO A 395 7.63 -14.45 -21.77
N GLU A 396 7.56 -15.49 -22.56
CA GLU A 396 6.84 -16.71 -22.16
C GLU A 396 7.54 -17.33 -20.94
N ARG A 397 6.80 -17.49 -19.85
CA ARG A 397 7.25 -18.09 -18.60
C ARG A 397 6.18 -19.02 -18.06
N PRO A 398 6.54 -20.05 -17.26
CA PRO A 398 5.58 -20.86 -16.56
C PRO A 398 4.72 -20.02 -15.62
N TRP A 399 3.42 -20.23 -15.65
CA TRP A 399 2.45 -19.59 -14.76
C TRP A 399 1.36 -20.59 -14.39
N LYS A 400 0.66 -20.36 -13.29
CA LYS A 400 -0.40 -21.24 -12.78
C LYS A 400 -1.77 -20.72 -13.21
N THR A 401 -2.64 -21.63 -13.64
CA THR A 401 -4.03 -21.32 -13.98
C THR A 401 -4.86 -21.01 -12.73
N ALA A 402 -6.08 -20.52 -12.91
CA ALA A 402 -7.01 -20.27 -11.82
C ALA A 402 -7.37 -21.56 -11.06
N GLU A 403 -7.39 -22.71 -11.74
CA GLU A 403 -7.66 -24.02 -11.14
C GLU A 403 -6.47 -24.53 -10.31
N GLU A 404 -5.24 -24.28 -10.77
CA GLU A 404 -4.02 -24.70 -10.09
C GLU A 404 -3.67 -23.81 -8.87
N ALA A 405 -4.01 -22.52 -8.94
CA ALA A 405 -3.76 -21.55 -7.87
C ALA A 405 -4.95 -20.59 -7.72
N PRO A 406 -6.09 -21.06 -7.23
CA PRO A 406 -7.28 -20.23 -7.08
C PRO A 406 -7.06 -19.10 -6.06
N ILE A 407 -7.49 -17.89 -6.42
CA ILE A 407 -7.58 -16.74 -5.49
C ILE A 407 -9.06 -16.58 -5.13
N VAL A 408 -9.34 -16.74 -3.85
CA VAL A 408 -10.71 -16.79 -3.35
C VAL A 408 -10.95 -15.65 -2.40
N ALA A 409 -11.64 -14.61 -2.85
CA ALA A 409 -12.09 -13.54 -1.96
C ALA A 409 -13.13 -14.08 -0.96
N SER A 410 -13.03 -13.65 0.29
CA SER A 410 -14.10 -13.87 1.26
C SER A 410 -15.27 -12.90 0.98
N GLN A 411 -16.47 -13.19 1.45
CA GLN A 411 -17.61 -12.26 1.38
C GLN A 411 -18.12 -11.93 -0.04
N ILE A 412 -17.93 -12.79 -1.02
CA ILE A 412 -18.55 -12.62 -2.35
C ILE A 412 -20.04 -12.99 -2.24
N PRO A 413 -20.96 -12.11 -2.65
CA PRO A 413 -22.38 -12.43 -2.72
C PRO A 413 -22.62 -13.68 -3.55
N PRO A 414 -23.53 -14.62 -3.14
CA PRO A 414 -23.79 -15.85 -3.86
C PRO A 414 -24.14 -15.65 -5.35
N LYS A 415 -24.94 -14.63 -5.68
CA LYS A 415 -25.31 -14.29 -7.06
C LYS A 415 -24.13 -13.94 -7.97
N LEU A 416 -23.02 -13.42 -7.42
CA LEU A 416 -21.82 -13.14 -8.19
C LEU A 416 -20.95 -14.38 -8.40
N ARG A 417 -21.24 -15.47 -7.69
CA ARG A 417 -20.57 -16.77 -7.85
C ARG A 417 -21.26 -17.63 -8.91
N GLU A 418 -22.54 -17.39 -9.15
CA GLU A 418 -23.32 -18.14 -10.13
C GLU A 418 -22.81 -17.84 -11.56
N GLY A 419 -22.34 -18.87 -12.25
CA GLY A 419 -21.84 -18.74 -13.62
C GLY A 419 -20.36 -18.35 -13.76
N HIS A 420 -19.61 -18.17 -12.67
CA HIS A 420 -18.18 -17.91 -12.72
C HIS A 420 -17.35 -19.11 -12.25
N PRO A 421 -16.89 -20.01 -13.17
CA PRO A 421 -16.09 -21.18 -12.82
C PRO A 421 -14.73 -20.80 -12.19
N ALA A 422 -14.22 -19.60 -12.45
CA ALA A 422 -12.97 -19.08 -11.89
C ALA A 422 -13.10 -18.57 -10.44
N LEU A 423 -14.30 -18.52 -9.87
CA LEU A 423 -14.53 -18.17 -8.47
C LEU A 423 -14.90 -19.44 -7.69
N PRO A 424 -13.93 -20.23 -7.20
CA PRO A 424 -14.24 -21.47 -6.52
C PRO A 424 -15.12 -21.20 -5.30
N LEU A 425 -16.12 -22.05 -5.10
CA LEU A 425 -16.91 -22.07 -3.88
C LEU A 425 -15.98 -22.38 -2.72
N LEU A 426 -15.72 -21.41 -1.86
CA LEU A 426 -15.18 -21.75 -0.54
C LEU A 426 -16.17 -22.71 0.11
N PRO A 427 -15.72 -23.83 0.70
CA PRO A 427 -16.54 -24.51 1.68
C PRO A 427 -16.96 -23.44 2.70
N ALA A 428 -18.24 -23.45 3.07
CA ALA A 428 -18.74 -22.53 4.11
C ALA A 428 -17.71 -22.51 5.24
N PRO A 429 -17.28 -21.33 5.75
CA PRO A 429 -16.32 -21.29 6.83
C PRO A 429 -16.84 -22.24 7.90
N ALA A 430 -16.03 -23.22 8.30
CA ALA A 430 -16.36 -24.09 9.41
C ALA A 430 -16.77 -23.15 10.51
N ALA A 431 -18.00 -23.29 11.03
CA ALA A 431 -18.56 -22.37 11.99
C ALA A 431 -17.47 -22.12 13.04
N VAL A 432 -16.91 -20.93 13.04
CA VAL A 432 -15.95 -20.52 14.07
C VAL A 432 -16.75 -20.63 15.35
N SER A 433 -16.47 -21.69 16.11
CA SER A 433 -17.02 -21.82 17.44
C SER A 433 -16.75 -20.49 18.12
N PRO A 434 -17.77 -19.85 18.72
CA PRO A 434 -17.54 -18.57 19.37
C PRO A 434 -16.43 -18.79 20.39
N GLN A 435 -15.23 -18.34 20.04
CA GLN A 435 -14.15 -18.26 21.01
C GLN A 435 -14.73 -17.35 22.09
N THR A 436 -14.88 -17.91 23.27
CA THR A 436 -15.28 -17.25 24.50
C THR A 436 -14.53 -15.92 24.55
N GLN A 437 -15.23 -14.85 24.20
CA GLN A 437 -14.74 -13.50 24.43
C GLN A 437 -14.40 -13.42 25.92
N ALA A 438 -13.15 -13.13 26.22
CA ALA A 438 -12.76 -12.79 27.57
C ALA A 438 -13.72 -11.73 28.10
N PRO A 439 -14.26 -11.86 29.31
CA PRO A 439 -15.24 -10.93 29.83
C PRO A 439 -14.67 -9.52 29.77
N LYS A 440 -15.37 -8.60 29.07
CA LYS A 440 -15.04 -7.17 29.07
C LYS A 440 -14.88 -6.72 30.53
N PRO A 441 -13.85 -5.93 30.89
CA PRO A 441 -13.78 -5.32 32.19
C PRO A 441 -15.06 -4.51 32.44
N GLN A 442 -15.77 -4.81 33.50
CA GLN A 442 -16.95 -4.02 33.92
C GLN A 442 -16.47 -2.58 34.13
N ALA A 443 -17.08 -1.65 33.41
CA ALA A 443 -16.91 -0.24 33.66
C ALA A 443 -17.22 0.06 35.12
N GLY A 444 -16.24 0.53 35.88
CA GLY A 444 -16.40 0.93 37.26
C GLY A 444 -17.48 2.00 37.38
N LYS A 445 -18.40 1.78 38.32
CA LYS A 445 -19.43 2.74 38.68
C LYS A 445 -18.81 4.11 38.98
N PRO A 446 -19.31 5.21 38.40
CA PRO A 446 -18.79 6.53 38.72
C PRO A 446 -18.94 6.83 40.23
N PRO A 447 -17.97 7.54 40.83
CA PRO A 447 -18.02 7.90 42.24
C PRO A 447 -19.21 8.83 42.50
N THR A 448 -19.95 8.54 43.56
CA THR A 448 -21.03 9.37 44.09
C THR A 448 -20.49 10.75 44.48
N PRO A 449 -21.16 11.85 44.09
CA PRO A 449 -20.77 13.18 44.52
C PRO A 449 -21.00 13.38 46.04
N PRO A 450 -20.16 14.22 46.70
CA PRO A 450 -20.35 14.51 48.13
C PRO A 450 -21.65 15.30 48.37
N PRO A 451 -22.28 15.22 49.58
CA PRO A 451 -23.53 15.88 49.87
C PRO A 451 -23.38 17.40 49.79
N GLY A 452 -24.30 18.01 49.03
CA GLY A 452 -24.34 19.43 48.78
C GLY A 452 -24.72 20.25 50.02
N THR A 453 -24.03 21.33 50.20
CA THR A 453 -24.44 22.47 51.02
C THR A 453 -25.54 23.24 50.29
N GLY A 454 -26.64 23.48 50.95
CA GLY A 454 -27.85 24.10 50.41
C GLY A 454 -27.68 25.55 49.93
N PRO A 455 -28.68 26.07 49.22
CA PRO A 455 -28.56 27.35 48.52
C PRO A 455 -28.67 28.54 49.47
N ALA A 456 -27.77 29.50 49.30
CA ALA A 456 -27.90 30.83 49.92
C ALA A 456 -28.93 31.67 49.14
N VAL A 457 -29.89 32.18 49.86
CA VAL A 457 -30.92 33.10 49.43
C VAL A 457 -30.28 34.43 49.03
N ALA A 458 -30.47 34.86 47.78
CA ALA A 458 -30.15 36.22 47.34
C ALA A 458 -31.36 37.11 47.51
N THR A 459 -31.21 38.17 48.32
CA THR A 459 -32.15 39.29 48.44
C THR A 459 -31.94 40.29 47.32
N PRO A 460 -32.98 40.95 46.78
CA PRO A 460 -32.83 41.97 45.76
C PRO A 460 -32.58 43.36 46.40
N HIS A 461 -31.68 44.13 45.81
CA HIS A 461 -31.61 45.59 45.98
C HIS A 461 -31.51 46.26 44.63
N GLU A 462 -32.50 47.12 44.40
CA GLU A 462 -32.67 48.30 43.53
C GLU A 462 -31.94 48.38 42.20
#